data_798b179f80b022f959df4dc567d5936e
#
_entry.id   798b179f80b022f959df4dc567d5936e
#
_cell.length_a   1.000
_cell.length_b   1.000
_cell.length_c   1.000
_cell.angle_alpha   90.00
_cell.angle_beta   90.00
_cell.angle_gamma   90.00
#
_symmetry.space_group_name_H-M   'P 1'
#
loop_
_entity.id
_entity.type
_entity.pdbx_description
1 polymer ?
#
loop_
_entity_poly.entity_id
_entity_poly.type
_entity_poly.pdbx_seq_one_letter_code
_entity_poly.pdbx_strand_id
1 'polypeptide(L)'
;AKIEILLLKRRQNDVWETLVKPGKKAKPGTRIIFGDGLLTGEVIDVVDDGNRLIQFSYEGIFEEILDKLGQMPLPPYITHKLQDKNRYQTVYAKHEGSAAAPTAGLHFDEPLLEKLRAKGVEMAFVTLHVGAGTFQPVRVDTIEDHIMHSEYAEVPQDVVDAVLAAKA
;
A
#
# COMPACT_ATOMS: atom_id res chain seq x y z
N ALA A 1 -5.47 -22.49 -11.08
CA ALA A 1 -4.69 -21.45 -11.76
C ALA A 1 -4.17 -20.46 -10.71
N LYS A 2 -2.91 -20.05 -10.81
CA LYS A 2 -2.34 -19.06 -9.89
C LYS A 2 -2.94 -17.69 -10.18
N ILE A 3 -3.45 -17.03 -9.15
CA ILE A 3 -3.95 -15.66 -9.18
C ILE A 3 -3.21 -14.89 -8.09
N GLU A 4 -2.79 -13.68 -8.41
CA GLU A 4 -2.13 -12.75 -7.52
C GLU A 4 -3.08 -11.58 -7.25
N ILE A 5 -3.22 -11.19 -5.99
CA ILE A 5 -4.13 -10.13 -5.55
C ILE A 5 -3.33 -9.11 -4.75
N LEU A 6 -3.45 -7.85 -5.11
CA LEU A 6 -2.98 -6.73 -4.33
C LEU A 6 -4.17 -6.03 -3.68
N LEU A 7 -4.19 -5.97 -2.37
CA LEU A 7 -5.20 -5.26 -1.60
C LEU A 7 -4.95 -3.75 -1.73
N LEU A 8 -6.00 -2.99 -2.08
CA LEU A 8 -5.90 -1.54 -2.28
C LEU A 8 -6.63 -0.78 -1.17
N LYS A 9 -7.92 -1.06 -1.01
CA LYS A 9 -8.78 -0.33 -0.08
C LYS A 9 -9.82 -1.25 0.55
N ARG A 10 -9.88 -1.25 1.87
CA ARG A 10 -10.95 -1.93 2.62
C ARG A 10 -12.25 -1.15 2.48
N ARG A 11 -13.31 -1.87 2.20
CA ARG A 11 -14.71 -1.42 2.19
C ARG A 11 -15.43 -2.00 3.40
N GLN A 12 -16.75 -1.96 3.41
CA GLN A 12 -17.55 -2.57 4.46
C GLN A 12 -17.62 -4.11 4.32
N ASN A 13 -17.89 -4.83 5.41
CA ASN A 13 -18.18 -6.26 5.44
C ASN A 13 -17.09 -7.14 4.81
N ASP A 14 -15.82 -6.87 5.12
CA ASP A 14 -14.66 -7.60 4.58
C ASP A 14 -14.55 -7.63 3.06
N VAL A 15 -15.17 -6.67 2.41
CA VAL A 15 -15.00 -6.42 0.99
C VAL A 15 -13.78 -5.52 0.80
N TRP A 16 -12.91 -5.92 -0.12
CA TRP A 16 -11.74 -5.15 -0.51
C TRP A 16 -11.75 -4.84 -1.99
N GLU A 17 -11.40 -3.61 -2.31
CA GLU A 17 -11.00 -3.25 -3.65
C GLU A 17 -9.57 -3.72 -3.88
N THR A 18 -9.36 -4.40 -5.01
CA THR A 18 -8.12 -5.13 -5.27
C THR A 18 -7.69 -5.03 -6.73
N LEU A 19 -6.38 -5.06 -6.96
CA LEU A 19 -5.83 -5.40 -8.27
C LEU A 19 -5.63 -6.92 -8.36
N VAL A 20 -6.03 -7.51 -9.48
CA VAL A 20 -5.93 -8.96 -9.69
C VAL A 20 -5.16 -9.28 -10.96
N LYS A 21 -4.19 -10.18 -10.86
CA LYS A 21 -3.39 -10.64 -11.98
C LYS A 21 -3.38 -12.17 -12.07
N PRO A 22 -3.77 -12.77 -13.20
CA PRO A 22 -4.37 -12.16 -14.40
C PRO A 22 -5.86 -11.86 -14.22
N GLY A 23 -6.28 -10.62 -14.51
CA GLY A 23 -7.66 -10.15 -14.33
C GLY A 23 -8.71 -10.96 -15.12
N LYS A 24 -8.35 -11.53 -16.28
CA LYS A 24 -9.25 -12.35 -17.09
C LYS A 24 -9.80 -13.59 -16.36
N LYS A 25 -9.11 -14.06 -15.33
CA LYS A 25 -9.50 -15.25 -14.54
C LYS A 25 -10.33 -14.88 -13.32
N ALA A 26 -10.42 -13.61 -12.95
CA ALA A 26 -11.16 -13.13 -11.79
C ALA A 26 -12.42 -12.38 -12.24
N LYS A 27 -13.40 -13.15 -12.71
CA LYS A 27 -14.74 -12.64 -13.04
C LYS A 27 -15.63 -12.68 -11.80
N PRO A 28 -16.70 -11.86 -11.73
CA PRO A 28 -17.69 -11.97 -10.67
C PRO A 28 -18.17 -13.42 -10.49
N GLY A 29 -18.28 -13.87 -9.24
CA GLY A 29 -18.57 -15.26 -8.86
C GLY A 29 -17.34 -16.18 -8.80
N THR A 30 -16.15 -15.71 -9.17
CA THR A 30 -14.92 -16.51 -9.04
C THR A 30 -14.52 -16.62 -7.56
N ARG A 31 -14.36 -17.86 -7.09
CA ARG A 31 -13.84 -18.15 -5.76
C ARG A 31 -12.35 -18.42 -5.81
N ILE A 32 -11.60 -17.80 -4.91
CA ILE A 32 -10.15 -17.88 -4.81
C ILE A 32 -9.80 -18.36 -3.41
N ILE A 33 -8.88 -19.32 -3.33
CA ILE A 33 -8.46 -19.95 -2.07
C ILE A 33 -7.00 -19.66 -1.85
N PHE A 34 -6.66 -19.23 -0.64
CA PHE A 34 -5.29 -18.89 -0.21
C PHE A 34 -4.91 -19.77 0.98
N GLY A 35 -3.64 -20.19 1.02
CA GLY A 35 -3.04 -20.88 2.15
C GLY A 35 -3.84 -22.09 2.62
N ASP A 36 -4.17 -23.01 1.69
CA ASP A 36 -4.92 -24.23 1.98
C ASP A 36 -6.29 -24.00 2.68
N GLY A 37 -6.91 -22.85 2.40
CA GLY A 37 -8.22 -22.50 2.92
C GLY A 37 -8.23 -21.57 4.13
N LEU A 38 -7.07 -21.10 4.59
CA LEU A 38 -6.98 -20.09 5.66
C LEU A 38 -7.73 -18.81 5.31
N LEU A 39 -7.74 -18.44 4.02
CA LEU A 39 -8.45 -17.30 3.49
C LEU A 39 -9.13 -17.70 2.19
N THR A 40 -10.39 -17.34 2.05
CA THR A 40 -11.11 -17.44 0.78
C THR A 40 -11.62 -16.08 0.36
N GLY A 41 -11.62 -15.81 -0.94
CA GLY A 41 -12.16 -14.59 -1.51
C GLY A 41 -13.13 -14.92 -2.63
N GLU A 42 -14.22 -14.19 -2.71
CA GLU A 42 -15.16 -14.24 -3.84
C GLU A 42 -15.15 -12.89 -4.55
N VAL A 43 -14.92 -12.92 -5.85
CA VAL A 43 -15.04 -11.73 -6.69
C VAL A 43 -16.51 -11.38 -6.82
N ILE A 44 -16.93 -10.26 -6.24
CA ILE A 44 -18.32 -9.82 -6.26
C ILE A 44 -18.61 -8.83 -7.38
N ASP A 45 -17.64 -8.02 -7.77
CA ASP A 45 -17.81 -7.04 -8.85
C ASP A 45 -16.49 -6.62 -9.49
N VAL A 46 -16.61 -5.92 -10.62
CA VAL A 46 -15.51 -5.24 -11.30
C VAL A 46 -15.83 -3.75 -11.33
N VAL A 47 -14.98 -2.95 -10.73
CA VAL A 47 -15.14 -1.50 -10.64
C VAL A 47 -14.21 -0.77 -11.59
N ASP A 48 -14.23 0.55 -11.55
CA ASP A 48 -13.42 1.43 -12.38
C ASP A 48 -11.95 0.99 -12.40
N ASP A 49 -11.26 1.27 -13.49
CA ASP A 49 -9.86 0.85 -13.74
C ASP A 49 -9.63 -0.67 -13.80
N GLY A 50 -10.71 -1.46 -13.82
CA GLY A 50 -10.62 -2.91 -13.85
C GLY A 50 -10.26 -3.55 -12.52
N ASN A 51 -10.34 -2.82 -11.41
CA ASN A 51 -10.20 -3.34 -10.06
C ASN A 51 -11.34 -4.32 -9.75
N ARG A 52 -11.10 -5.25 -8.82
CA ARG A 52 -12.10 -6.21 -8.36
C ARG A 52 -12.50 -5.87 -6.94
N LEU A 53 -13.80 -5.95 -6.67
CA LEU A 53 -14.30 -6.07 -5.32
C LEU A 53 -14.29 -7.54 -4.94
N ILE A 54 -13.54 -7.87 -3.90
CA ILE A 54 -13.45 -9.23 -3.37
C ILE A 54 -13.95 -9.22 -1.94
N GLN A 55 -14.92 -10.08 -1.67
CA GLN A 55 -15.35 -10.36 -0.31
C GLN A 55 -14.51 -11.51 0.23
N PHE A 56 -13.84 -11.27 1.36
CA PHE A 56 -13.05 -12.28 2.03
C PHE A 56 -13.84 -12.98 3.13
N SER A 57 -13.57 -14.28 3.27
CA SER A 57 -14.10 -15.12 4.34
C SER A 57 -12.94 -15.86 5.01
N TYR A 58 -12.90 -15.80 6.33
CA TYR A 58 -11.80 -16.33 7.15
C TYR A 58 -12.29 -16.55 8.59
N GLU A 59 -11.50 -17.28 9.37
CA GLU A 59 -11.67 -17.41 10.82
C GLU A 59 -10.53 -16.70 11.55
N GLY A 60 -10.85 -15.93 12.59
CA GLY A 60 -9.87 -15.19 13.38
C GLY A 60 -9.64 -13.76 12.93
N ILE A 61 -8.41 -13.29 13.01
CA ILE A 61 -8.01 -11.91 12.72
C ILE A 61 -7.41 -11.83 11.32
N PHE A 62 -7.96 -10.97 10.47
CA PHE A 62 -7.56 -10.81 9.07
C PHE A 62 -6.08 -10.45 8.92
N GLU A 63 -5.61 -9.52 9.73
CA GLU A 63 -4.25 -9.04 9.73
C GLU A 63 -3.24 -10.15 10.05
N GLU A 64 -3.56 -11.04 11.00
CA GLU A 64 -2.71 -12.21 11.31
C GLU A 64 -2.65 -13.21 10.17
N ILE A 65 -3.77 -13.37 9.44
CA ILE A 65 -3.82 -14.22 8.25
C ILE A 65 -2.98 -13.62 7.12
N LEU A 66 -3.07 -12.31 6.92
CA LEU A 66 -2.24 -11.60 5.96
C LEU A 66 -0.75 -11.71 6.28
N ASP A 67 -0.38 -11.67 7.55
CA ASP A 67 1.02 -11.86 7.97
C ASP A 67 1.56 -13.25 7.60
N LYS A 68 0.72 -14.26 7.65
CA LYS A 68 1.09 -15.64 7.26
C LYS A 68 1.14 -15.83 5.75
N LEU A 69 0.20 -15.25 5.01
CA LEU A 69 -0.02 -15.49 3.59
C LEU A 69 0.53 -14.39 2.68
N GLY A 70 0.52 -13.15 3.18
CA GLY A 70 0.82 -11.96 2.39
C GLY A 70 2.31 -11.76 2.13
N GLN A 71 2.57 -11.01 1.10
CA GLN A 71 3.89 -10.52 0.76
C GLN A 71 3.81 -9.01 0.59
N MET A 72 4.86 -8.29 1.01
CA MET A 72 4.98 -6.86 0.76
C MET A 72 4.98 -6.61 -0.75
N PRO A 73 4.11 -5.72 -1.27
CA PRO A 73 4.20 -5.31 -2.67
C PRO A 73 5.53 -4.60 -2.92
N LEU A 74 6.20 -5.01 -3.98
CA LEU A 74 7.48 -4.44 -4.39
C LEU A 74 7.36 -3.89 -5.80
N PRO A 75 8.14 -2.84 -6.15
CA PRO A 75 8.26 -2.40 -7.53
C PRO A 75 8.70 -3.55 -8.44
N PRO A 76 8.25 -3.58 -9.71
CA PRO A 76 8.50 -4.70 -10.63
C PRO A 76 9.98 -5.03 -10.88
N TYR A 77 10.88 -4.06 -10.69
CA TYR A 77 12.32 -4.24 -10.88
C TYR A 77 12.99 -4.97 -9.70
N ILE A 78 12.31 -5.12 -8.55
CA ILE A 78 12.79 -5.91 -7.42
C ILE A 78 12.27 -7.34 -7.57
N THR A 79 13.14 -8.25 -8.00
CA THR A 79 12.79 -9.64 -8.27
C THR A 79 13.11 -10.60 -7.12
N HIS A 80 13.95 -10.18 -6.17
CA HIS A 80 14.29 -10.99 -5.01
C HIS A 80 13.19 -10.93 -3.95
N LYS A 81 12.88 -12.10 -3.37
CA LYS A 81 11.98 -12.16 -2.20
C LYS A 81 12.65 -11.52 -1.00
N LEU A 82 11.91 -10.66 -0.29
CA LEU A 82 12.38 -10.13 0.98
C LEU A 82 12.45 -11.26 2.02
N GLN A 83 13.59 -11.38 2.69
CA GLN A 83 13.72 -12.25 3.86
C GLN A 83 13.07 -11.61 5.09
N ASP A 84 13.18 -10.30 5.21
CA ASP A 84 12.52 -9.48 6.22
C ASP A 84 11.48 -8.57 5.53
N LYS A 85 10.21 -8.73 5.89
CA LYS A 85 9.10 -7.95 5.35
C LYS A 85 9.24 -6.44 5.58
N ASN A 86 9.89 -6.06 6.69
CA ASN A 86 10.08 -4.66 7.08
C ASN A 86 11.22 -3.98 6.33
N ARG A 87 12.03 -4.74 5.59
CA ARG A 87 13.20 -4.19 4.89
C ARG A 87 12.84 -3.15 3.83
N TYR A 88 11.67 -3.27 3.21
CA TYR A 88 11.17 -2.32 2.22
C TYR A 88 10.13 -1.38 2.81
N GLN A 89 10.41 -0.86 4.00
CA GLN A 89 9.62 0.16 4.70
C GLN A 89 10.55 1.07 5.50
N THR A 90 10.13 2.31 5.71
CA THR A 90 10.89 3.26 6.53
C THR A 90 10.83 2.88 8.00
N VAL A 91 11.88 3.20 8.76
CA VAL A 91 11.95 2.96 10.22
C VAL A 91 10.93 3.79 11.00
N TYR A 92 10.41 4.86 10.39
CA TYR A 92 9.39 5.73 10.98
C TYR A 92 7.96 5.47 10.50
N ALA A 93 7.73 4.41 9.73
CA ALA A 93 6.37 4.02 9.34
C ALA A 93 5.54 3.68 10.57
N LYS A 94 4.34 4.26 10.68
CA LYS A 94 3.48 4.13 11.86
C LYS A 94 2.08 3.63 11.54
N HIS A 95 1.49 4.10 10.46
CA HIS A 95 0.12 3.80 10.06
C HIS A 95 0.11 2.99 8.78
N GLU A 96 -0.53 1.83 8.81
CA GLU A 96 -0.72 1.00 7.63
C GLU A 96 -1.77 1.61 6.71
N GLY A 97 -1.64 1.40 5.38
CA GLY A 97 -2.60 1.90 4.39
C GLY A 97 -2.00 2.27 3.04
N SER A 98 -0.66 2.32 2.91
CA SER A 98 0.02 2.55 1.65
C SER A 98 0.27 1.26 0.87
N ALA A 99 0.09 1.32 -0.45
CA ALA A 99 0.54 0.27 -1.37
C ALA A 99 2.02 0.42 -1.74
N ALA A 100 2.62 1.60 -1.54
CA ALA A 100 4.02 1.89 -1.85
C ALA A 100 4.74 2.55 -0.67
N ALA A 101 6.02 2.21 -0.51
CA ALA A 101 6.89 2.85 0.47
C ALA A 101 7.55 4.12 -0.10
N PRO A 102 7.82 5.15 0.72
CA PRO A 102 8.59 6.33 0.31
C PRO A 102 10.07 5.95 0.19
N THR A 103 10.50 5.55 -0.99
CA THR A 103 11.81 4.92 -1.22
C THR A 103 13.00 5.79 -0.82
N ALA A 104 12.90 7.11 -0.96
CA ALA A 104 13.92 8.04 -0.45
C ALA A 104 14.08 7.93 1.08
N GLY A 105 12.99 7.68 1.79
CA GLY A 105 12.99 7.50 3.25
C GLY A 105 13.69 6.22 3.72
N LEU A 106 13.90 5.23 2.84
CA LEU A 106 14.62 4.00 3.18
C LEU A 106 16.11 4.24 3.50
N HIS A 107 16.66 5.39 3.12
CA HIS A 107 18.02 5.78 3.45
C HIS A 107 18.18 6.24 4.92
N PHE A 108 17.09 6.53 5.61
CA PHE A 108 17.11 6.86 7.03
C PHE A 108 17.04 5.59 7.88
N ASP A 109 17.96 5.48 8.83
CA ASP A 109 17.93 4.50 9.91
C ASP A 109 17.87 5.21 11.28
N GLU A 110 17.59 4.47 12.35
CA GLU A 110 17.51 5.06 13.69
C GLU A 110 18.81 5.78 14.11
N PRO A 111 20.03 5.22 13.87
CA PRO A 111 21.27 5.93 14.19
C PRO A 111 21.42 7.27 13.46
N LEU A 112 20.98 7.38 12.22
CA LEU A 112 21.03 8.63 11.47
C LEU A 112 20.01 9.63 12.02
N LEU A 113 18.79 9.20 12.32
CA LEU A 113 17.78 10.06 12.94
C LEU A 113 18.24 10.60 14.30
N GLU A 114 18.88 9.78 15.12
CA GLU A 114 19.47 10.20 16.40
C GLU A 114 20.58 11.26 16.21
N LYS A 115 21.45 11.09 15.21
CA LYS A 115 22.49 12.07 14.89
C LYS A 115 21.90 13.40 14.44
N LEU A 116 20.81 13.38 13.69
CA LEU A 116 20.13 14.61 13.27
C LEU A 116 19.49 15.33 14.46
N ARG A 117 18.82 14.59 15.36
CA ARG A 117 18.29 15.18 16.60
C ARG A 117 19.39 15.81 17.47
N ALA A 118 20.51 15.11 17.62
CA ALA A 118 21.66 15.62 18.37
C ALA A 118 22.27 16.88 17.77
N LYS A 119 22.11 17.10 16.47
CA LYS A 119 22.49 18.34 15.79
C LYS A 119 21.45 19.46 15.89
N GLY A 120 20.35 19.26 16.57
CA GLY A 120 19.27 20.23 16.71
C GLY A 120 18.32 20.29 15.51
N VAL A 121 18.31 19.28 14.64
CA VAL A 121 17.33 19.19 13.54
C VAL A 121 16.01 18.74 14.13
N GLU A 122 14.98 19.55 13.97
CA GLU A 122 13.62 19.22 14.35
C GLU A 122 12.99 18.29 13.31
N MET A 123 12.17 17.35 13.77
CA MET A 123 11.49 16.37 12.93
C MET A 123 9.98 16.48 13.11
N ALA A 124 9.26 16.52 12.01
CA ALA A 124 7.81 16.52 11.98
C ALA A 124 7.32 15.43 11.03
N PHE A 125 6.20 14.81 11.35
CA PHE A 125 5.72 13.62 10.64
C PHE A 125 4.33 13.87 10.07
N VAL A 126 4.16 13.51 8.80
CA VAL A 126 2.88 13.47 8.10
C VAL A 126 2.54 12.04 7.75
N THR A 127 1.26 11.73 7.60
CA THR A 127 0.82 10.43 7.11
C THR A 127 0.41 10.55 5.66
N LEU A 128 1.01 9.73 4.80
CA LEU A 128 0.69 9.63 3.39
C LEU A 128 0.30 8.18 3.08
N HIS A 129 -0.86 7.98 2.45
CA HIS A 129 -1.27 6.68 1.94
C HIS A 129 -1.18 6.70 0.42
N VAL A 130 -0.05 6.21 -0.09
CA VAL A 130 0.25 6.18 -1.53
C VAL A 130 -0.40 4.96 -2.17
N GLY A 131 -1.25 5.21 -3.16
CA GLY A 131 -1.99 4.17 -3.86
C GLY A 131 -1.15 3.41 -4.90
N ALA A 132 -1.72 2.32 -5.43
CA ALA A 132 -1.07 1.51 -6.46
C ALA A 132 -0.91 2.25 -7.80
N GLY A 133 -1.60 3.36 -7.99
CA GLY A 133 -1.45 4.24 -9.16
C GLY A 133 -0.01 4.71 -9.38
N THR A 134 0.78 4.87 -8.30
CA THR A 134 2.19 5.25 -8.39
C THR A 134 3.07 4.28 -9.18
N PHE A 135 2.63 3.02 -9.32
CA PHE A 135 3.35 2.01 -10.12
C PHE A 135 2.88 1.92 -11.56
N GLN A 136 1.84 2.68 -11.94
CA GLN A 136 1.31 2.66 -13.28
C GLN A 136 2.11 3.60 -14.18
N PRO A 137 2.65 3.10 -15.31
CA PRO A 137 3.29 3.98 -16.28
C PRO A 137 2.25 4.88 -16.97
N VAL A 138 2.67 6.07 -17.33
CA VAL A 138 1.88 6.95 -18.20
C VAL A 138 1.66 6.22 -19.54
N ARG A 139 0.41 6.09 -19.97
CA ARG A 139 0.00 5.32 -21.16
C ARG A 139 -0.70 6.16 -22.21
N VAL A 140 -0.71 7.46 -22.02
CA VAL A 140 -1.36 8.43 -22.88
C VAL A 140 -0.31 9.26 -23.62
N ASP A 141 -0.66 9.73 -24.82
CA ASP A 141 0.26 10.50 -25.66
C ASP A 141 0.23 12.00 -25.34
N THR A 142 -0.86 12.47 -24.70
CA THR A 142 -1.05 13.87 -24.29
C THR A 142 -1.24 13.98 -22.79
N ILE A 143 -0.74 15.08 -22.21
CA ILE A 143 -0.82 15.31 -20.76
C ILE A 143 -2.28 15.44 -20.30
N GLU A 144 -3.11 16.06 -21.12
CA GLU A 144 -4.52 16.31 -20.84
C GLU A 144 -5.34 15.03 -20.69
N ASP A 145 -4.93 13.95 -21.36
CA ASP A 145 -5.59 12.65 -21.29
C ASP A 145 -5.15 11.82 -20.08
N HIS A 146 -4.13 12.29 -19.36
CA HIS A 146 -3.63 11.58 -18.17
C HIS A 146 -4.56 11.78 -16.97
N ILE A 147 -5.16 10.68 -16.49
CA ILE A 147 -5.99 10.69 -15.30
C ILE A 147 -5.08 10.58 -14.07
N MET A 148 -5.00 11.67 -13.29
CA MET A 148 -4.31 11.67 -12.01
C MET A 148 -5.12 10.92 -10.96
N HIS A 149 -4.48 9.98 -10.27
CA HIS A 149 -5.09 9.33 -9.12
C HIS A 149 -4.97 10.23 -7.87
N SER A 150 -5.95 10.11 -6.97
CA SER A 150 -5.93 10.80 -5.68
C SER A 150 -5.28 9.92 -4.62
N GLU A 151 -4.56 10.56 -3.70
CA GLU A 151 -3.95 9.93 -2.54
C GLU A 151 -4.41 10.61 -1.26
N TYR A 152 -4.34 9.88 -0.15
CA TYR A 152 -4.71 10.42 1.16
C TYR A 152 -3.47 10.99 1.84
N ALA A 153 -3.61 12.22 2.36
CA ALA A 153 -2.60 12.86 3.18
C ALA A 153 -3.22 13.41 4.46
N GLU A 154 -2.55 13.20 5.57
CA GLU A 154 -2.90 13.80 6.86
C GLU A 154 -1.71 14.62 7.36
N VAL A 155 -1.96 15.92 7.57
CA VAL A 155 -0.97 16.87 8.08
C VAL A 155 -1.48 17.42 9.41
N PRO A 156 -0.94 16.97 10.55
CA PRO A 156 -1.30 17.48 11.86
C PRO A 156 -1.00 18.98 12.01
N GLN A 157 -1.73 19.68 12.86
CA GLN A 157 -1.57 21.14 13.05
C GLN A 157 -0.18 21.51 13.59
N ASP A 158 0.36 20.70 14.48
CA ASP A 158 1.70 20.89 15.05
C ASP A 158 2.79 20.85 13.97
N VAL A 159 2.63 20.04 12.91
CA VAL A 159 3.53 20.02 11.76
C VAL A 159 3.44 21.32 10.96
N VAL A 160 2.22 21.84 10.75
CA VAL A 160 2.02 23.12 10.06
C VAL A 160 2.70 24.23 10.86
N ASP A 161 2.51 24.27 12.18
CA ASP A 161 3.08 25.27 13.07
C ASP A 161 4.62 25.20 13.05
N ALA A 162 5.19 24.00 13.12
CA ALA A 162 6.65 23.80 13.04
C ALA A 162 7.24 24.31 11.70
N VAL A 163 6.57 24.01 10.57
CA VAL A 163 7.01 24.48 9.24
C VAL A 163 6.94 26.00 9.15
N LEU A 164 5.87 26.62 9.67
CA LEU A 164 5.72 28.07 9.66
C LEU A 164 6.79 28.73 10.55
N ALA A 165 7.06 28.20 11.72
CA ALA A 165 8.12 28.69 12.62
C ALA A 165 9.50 28.57 11.98
N ALA A 166 9.79 27.48 11.27
CA ALA A 166 11.07 27.28 10.60
C ALA A 166 11.29 28.21 9.38
N LYS A 167 10.20 28.77 8.82
CA LYS A 167 10.26 29.72 7.69
C LYS A 167 10.35 31.19 8.13
N ALA A 168 10.03 31.48 9.38
CA ALA A 168 10.06 32.82 9.93
C ALA A 168 11.51 33.25 10.30
#